data_1804b4cb2d746a565d768a4585b588a8
#
_entry.id   1804b4cb2d746a565d768a4585b588a8
#
_cell.length_a   1.000
_cell.length_b   1.000
_cell.length_c   1.000
_cell.angle_alpha   90.00
_cell.angle_beta   90.00
_cell.angle_gamma   90.00
#
_symmetry.space_group_name_H-M   'P 1'
#
loop_
_entity.id
_entity.type
_entity.pdbx_description
1 polymer ?
#
loop_
_entity_poly.entity_id
_entity_poly.type
_entity_poly.pdbx_seq_one_letter_code
_entity_poly.pdbx_strand_id
1 'polypeptide(L)'
;LDPNTRPNTKFNKDGVCFACENFNKEIKYYDEIDKQIVLDKLIKKHCLKNKNSFDCIIGVSGGKDSTRQALWVRDKLHLNPLLVCCTYPPEQITKNGADNLSNLINLGFDVLVTGPSPITWKKLLKESFVQGNYLRAPELALYSSLPQIAIRYNIELVFWGESPAISWNDTKTLRNEPYDGNALRNSSTLKNCDLNWMNGIIDNEYKKIPYRYPTEKEFTENTIQIIFLG
;
A
#
# COMPACT_ATOMS: atom_id res chain seq x y z
N LEU A 1 -22.11 -15.00 3.74
CA LEU A 1 -21.69 -13.63 4.08
C LEU A 1 -22.94 -12.77 4.20
N ASP A 2 -23.08 -12.04 5.31
CA ASP A 2 -24.12 -11.04 5.48
C ASP A 2 -23.80 -9.82 4.59
N PRO A 3 -24.78 -9.30 3.80
CA PRO A 3 -24.56 -8.10 2.97
C PRO A 3 -24.08 -6.87 3.75
N ASN A 4 -24.27 -6.85 5.06
CA ASN A 4 -23.91 -5.74 5.93
C ASN A 4 -22.50 -5.86 6.53
N THR A 5 -21.78 -6.97 6.35
CA THR A 5 -20.50 -7.22 7.01
C THR A 5 -19.29 -6.62 6.31
N ARG A 6 -19.41 -6.17 5.06
CA ARG A 6 -18.33 -5.53 4.31
C ARG A 6 -18.84 -4.37 3.49
N PRO A 7 -18.07 -3.27 3.38
CA PRO A 7 -18.44 -2.14 2.55
C PRO A 7 -18.69 -2.59 1.10
N ASN A 8 -19.81 -2.12 0.54
CA ASN A 8 -20.17 -2.35 -0.86
C ASN A 8 -20.39 -3.82 -1.28
N THR A 9 -20.56 -4.74 -0.34
CA THR A 9 -20.89 -6.13 -0.67
C THR A 9 -22.21 -6.20 -1.42
N LYS A 10 -22.19 -6.73 -2.63
CA LYS A 10 -23.37 -6.99 -3.45
C LYS A 10 -23.46 -8.49 -3.74
N PHE A 11 -24.66 -8.97 -3.91
CA PHE A 11 -24.95 -10.33 -4.34
C PHE A 11 -25.65 -10.28 -5.70
N ASN A 12 -25.32 -11.21 -6.57
CA ASN A 12 -26.06 -11.40 -7.81
C ASN A 12 -27.41 -12.12 -7.55
N LYS A 13 -28.18 -12.32 -8.61
CA LYS A 13 -29.48 -13.01 -8.57
C LYS A 13 -29.40 -14.47 -8.08
N ASP A 14 -28.24 -15.08 -8.14
CA ASP A 14 -27.98 -16.46 -7.71
C ASP A 14 -27.42 -16.51 -6.26
N GLY A 15 -27.38 -15.36 -5.56
CA GLY A 15 -26.88 -15.26 -4.19
C GLY A 15 -25.35 -15.35 -4.07
N VAL A 16 -24.61 -15.24 -5.17
CA VAL A 16 -23.15 -15.24 -5.19
C VAL A 16 -22.66 -13.83 -4.93
N CYS A 17 -21.76 -13.67 -3.94
CA CYS A 17 -21.19 -12.37 -3.65
C CYS A 17 -20.19 -11.95 -4.74
N PHE A 18 -20.01 -10.63 -4.90
CA PHE A 18 -19.13 -10.07 -5.90
C PHE A 18 -17.67 -10.56 -5.79
N ALA A 19 -17.18 -10.85 -4.57
CA ALA A 19 -15.85 -11.43 -4.38
C ALA A 19 -15.71 -12.80 -5.03
N CYS A 20 -16.74 -13.66 -4.86
CA CYS A 20 -16.75 -14.98 -5.50
C CYS A 20 -16.92 -14.89 -7.01
N GLU A 21 -17.73 -13.95 -7.52
CA GLU A 21 -17.84 -13.71 -8.97
C GLU A 21 -16.53 -13.25 -9.56
N ASN A 22 -15.85 -12.29 -8.90
CA ASN A 22 -14.57 -11.79 -9.36
C ASN A 22 -13.48 -12.86 -9.26
N PHE A 23 -13.44 -13.63 -8.19
CA PHE A 23 -12.49 -14.72 -8.06
C PHE A 23 -12.60 -15.69 -9.25
N ASN A 24 -13.82 -16.06 -9.64
CA ASN A 24 -14.05 -16.93 -10.78
C ASN A 24 -13.68 -16.26 -12.14
N LYS A 25 -13.87 -14.94 -12.27
CA LYS A 25 -13.48 -14.17 -13.47
C LYS A 25 -11.96 -13.95 -13.50
N GLU A 26 -11.37 -13.65 -12.34
CA GLU A 26 -9.93 -13.45 -12.21
C GLU A 26 -9.15 -14.72 -12.47
N ILE A 27 -9.61 -15.88 -11.98
CA ILE A 27 -8.98 -17.15 -12.33
C ILE A 27 -8.90 -17.31 -13.85
N LYS A 28 -9.99 -17.09 -14.58
CA LYS A 28 -9.98 -17.17 -16.05
C LYS A 28 -9.06 -16.13 -16.69
N TYR A 29 -9.09 -14.90 -16.20
CA TYR A 29 -8.26 -13.81 -16.71
C TYR A 29 -6.78 -14.04 -16.42
N TYR A 30 -6.44 -14.56 -15.23
CA TYR A 30 -5.07 -14.84 -14.81
C TYR A 30 -4.51 -16.13 -15.41
N ASP A 31 -5.33 -17.05 -15.85
CA ASP A 31 -4.91 -18.22 -16.62
C ASP A 31 -4.53 -17.85 -18.07
N GLU A 32 -5.07 -16.74 -18.59
CA GLU A 32 -4.80 -16.26 -19.95
C GLU A 32 -3.59 -15.31 -20.04
N ILE A 33 -3.15 -14.73 -18.91
CA ILE A 33 -2.01 -13.80 -18.88
C ILE A 33 -0.82 -14.47 -18.19
N ASP A 34 0.29 -14.56 -18.91
CA ASP A 34 1.57 -14.86 -18.30
C ASP A 34 2.01 -13.69 -17.42
N LYS A 35 1.73 -13.80 -16.11
CA LYS A 35 2.05 -12.79 -15.10
C LYS A 35 3.53 -12.46 -15.07
N GLN A 36 4.39 -13.44 -15.37
CA GLN A 36 5.81 -13.23 -15.42
C GLN A 36 6.18 -12.29 -16.58
N ILE A 37 5.59 -12.47 -17.75
CA ILE A 37 5.83 -11.58 -18.91
C ILE A 37 5.42 -10.13 -18.58
N VAL A 38 4.29 -9.95 -17.89
CA VAL A 38 3.82 -8.60 -17.47
C VAL A 38 4.81 -7.99 -16.48
N LEU A 39 5.21 -8.75 -15.46
CA LEU A 39 6.16 -8.30 -14.44
C LEU A 39 7.52 -7.94 -15.06
N ASP A 40 8.05 -8.77 -15.95
CA ASP A 40 9.32 -8.53 -16.64
C ASP A 40 9.28 -7.25 -17.49
N LYS A 41 8.16 -7.00 -18.18
CA LYS A 41 7.96 -5.74 -18.92
C LYS A 41 7.96 -4.52 -18.00
N LEU A 42 7.31 -4.61 -16.85
CA LEU A 42 7.25 -3.51 -15.87
C LEU A 42 8.63 -3.26 -15.25
N ILE A 43 9.34 -4.30 -14.86
CA ILE A 43 10.72 -4.20 -14.36
C ILE A 43 11.62 -3.55 -15.41
N LYS A 44 11.59 -4.04 -16.64
CA LYS A 44 12.38 -3.49 -17.75
C LYS A 44 12.06 -2.03 -18.03
N LYS A 45 10.82 -1.62 -17.88
CA LYS A 45 10.38 -0.25 -18.12
C LYS A 45 10.83 0.70 -16.99
N HIS A 46 10.75 0.27 -15.72
CA HIS A 46 10.85 1.15 -14.55
C HIS A 46 12.17 1.02 -13.78
N CYS A 47 12.87 -0.12 -13.83
CA CYS A 47 14.06 -0.36 -13.00
C CYS A 47 15.40 -0.13 -13.71
N LEU A 48 15.46 -0.19 -15.03
CA LEU A 48 16.74 -0.13 -15.77
C LEU A 48 17.30 1.27 -16.03
N LYS A 49 16.60 2.31 -15.61
CA LYS A 49 16.94 3.69 -15.96
C LYS A 49 18.04 4.31 -15.08
N ASN A 50 18.21 3.86 -13.86
CA ASN A 50 19.11 4.49 -12.91
C ASN A 50 19.99 3.49 -12.16
N LYS A 51 21.19 3.22 -12.68
CA LYS A 51 22.14 2.24 -12.12
C LYS A 51 22.73 2.63 -10.74
N ASN A 52 22.51 3.85 -10.27
CA ASN A 52 23.07 4.36 -9.02
C ASN A 52 22.01 4.59 -7.93
N SER A 53 20.85 3.95 -8.05
CA SER A 53 19.74 4.06 -7.11
C SER A 53 19.17 2.69 -6.78
N PHE A 54 18.25 2.64 -5.82
CA PHE A 54 17.40 1.47 -5.62
C PHE A 54 16.50 1.25 -6.86
N ASP A 55 16.27 0.00 -7.20
CA ASP A 55 15.46 -0.37 -8.36
C ASP A 55 13.96 -0.26 -8.06
N CYS A 56 13.57 -0.47 -6.81
CA CYS A 56 12.17 -0.44 -6.39
C CYS A 56 12.03 -0.16 -4.89
N ILE A 57 10.80 0.13 -4.49
CA ILE A 57 10.41 0.20 -3.07
C ILE A 57 9.53 -0.99 -2.74
N ILE A 58 9.68 -1.55 -1.54
CA ILE A 58 8.79 -2.58 -1.00
C ILE A 58 8.23 -2.11 0.33
N GLY A 59 6.89 -2.14 0.48
CA GLY A 59 6.24 -1.91 1.76
C GLY A 59 6.37 -3.12 2.68
N VAL A 60 6.92 -2.92 3.87
CA VAL A 60 7.19 -4.02 4.80
C VAL A 60 6.69 -3.73 6.20
N SER A 61 6.21 -4.78 6.86
CA SER A 61 5.96 -4.81 8.32
C SER A 61 7.01 -5.62 9.07
N GLY A 62 7.88 -6.34 8.34
CA GLY A 62 8.81 -7.33 8.89
C GLY A 62 8.17 -8.68 9.23
N GLY A 63 6.85 -8.83 9.03
CA GLY A 63 6.16 -10.12 9.13
C GLY A 63 6.56 -11.09 8.02
N LYS A 64 6.16 -12.35 8.13
CA LYS A 64 6.57 -13.44 7.23
C LYS A 64 6.34 -13.14 5.75
N ASP A 65 5.19 -12.56 5.41
CA ASP A 65 4.80 -12.36 4.01
C ASP A 65 5.60 -11.23 3.36
N SER A 66 5.74 -10.09 4.03
CA SER A 66 6.56 -8.98 3.53
C SER A 66 8.06 -9.32 3.49
N THR A 67 8.56 -10.12 4.44
CA THR A 67 9.95 -10.64 4.41
C THR A 67 10.16 -11.57 3.21
N ARG A 68 9.23 -12.53 3.00
CA ARG A 68 9.27 -13.41 1.83
C ARG A 68 9.27 -12.63 0.52
N GLN A 69 8.42 -11.60 0.43
CA GLN A 69 8.33 -10.75 -0.74
C GLN A 69 9.64 -9.99 -1.01
N ALA A 70 10.25 -9.40 0.03
CA ALA A 70 11.52 -8.70 -0.09
C ALA A 70 12.65 -9.64 -0.57
N LEU A 71 12.74 -10.84 0.02
CA LEU A 71 13.69 -11.86 -0.40
C LEU A 71 13.46 -12.30 -1.84
N TRP A 72 12.20 -12.52 -2.24
CA TRP A 72 11.87 -12.93 -3.60
C TRP A 72 12.24 -11.85 -4.63
N VAL A 73 11.95 -10.59 -4.35
CA VAL A 73 12.32 -9.46 -5.23
C VAL A 73 13.84 -9.36 -5.36
N ARG A 74 14.60 -9.49 -4.27
CA ARG A 74 16.05 -9.45 -4.30
C ARG A 74 16.66 -10.69 -5.00
N ASP A 75 16.26 -11.89 -4.57
CA ASP A 75 16.96 -13.11 -4.91
C ASP A 75 16.48 -13.75 -6.21
N LYS A 76 15.23 -13.50 -6.63
CA LYS A 76 14.64 -14.04 -7.85
C LYS A 76 14.53 -13.03 -8.99
N LEU A 77 14.16 -11.80 -8.68
CA LEU A 77 14.11 -10.72 -9.68
C LEU A 77 15.45 -9.99 -9.83
N HIS A 78 16.41 -10.24 -8.92
CA HIS A 78 17.73 -9.60 -8.91
C HIS A 78 17.65 -8.08 -8.88
N LEU A 79 16.66 -7.54 -8.14
CA LEU A 79 16.49 -6.11 -7.92
C LEU A 79 17.08 -5.70 -6.57
N ASN A 80 17.53 -4.45 -6.47
CA ASN A 80 17.99 -3.82 -5.23
C ASN A 80 16.86 -2.99 -4.61
N PRO A 81 16.04 -3.55 -3.69
CA PRO A 81 14.89 -2.85 -3.11
C PRO A 81 15.29 -1.95 -1.93
N LEU A 82 14.69 -0.76 -1.84
CA LEU A 82 14.58 -0.01 -0.61
C LEU A 82 13.33 -0.48 0.15
N LEU A 83 13.48 -1.00 1.35
CA LEU A 83 12.34 -1.38 2.18
C LEU A 83 11.80 -0.16 2.93
N VAL A 84 10.49 0.02 2.94
CA VAL A 84 9.84 1.11 3.67
C VAL A 84 8.85 0.54 4.67
N CYS A 85 9.09 0.83 5.94
CA CYS A 85 8.22 0.46 7.05
C CYS A 85 7.49 1.68 7.59
N CYS A 86 6.17 1.73 7.46
CA CYS A 86 5.35 2.71 8.18
C CYS A 86 5.10 2.18 9.59
N THR A 87 5.70 2.82 10.59
CA THR A 87 5.63 2.37 11.99
C THR A 87 4.52 3.05 12.77
N TYR A 88 4.05 2.35 13.80
CA TYR A 88 3.21 2.92 14.86
C TYR A 88 4.05 3.80 15.80
N PRO A 89 3.39 4.62 16.67
CA PRO A 89 4.10 5.32 17.75
C PRO A 89 4.95 4.35 18.58
N PRO A 90 6.13 4.77 19.05
CA PRO A 90 7.08 3.88 19.75
C PRO A 90 6.48 3.08 20.90
N GLU A 91 5.56 3.68 21.66
CA GLU A 91 4.85 3.02 22.76
C GLU A 91 3.89 1.90 22.33
N GLN A 92 3.58 1.79 21.05
CA GLN A 92 2.72 0.75 20.48
C GLN A 92 3.52 -0.34 19.74
N ILE A 93 4.83 -0.18 19.63
CA ILE A 93 5.69 -1.18 18.97
C ILE A 93 5.94 -2.30 19.96
N THR A 94 5.51 -3.51 19.64
CA THR A 94 5.80 -4.70 20.42
C THR A 94 7.25 -5.16 20.23
N LYS A 95 7.78 -5.94 21.17
CA LYS A 95 9.09 -6.58 21.01
C LYS A 95 9.17 -7.35 19.69
N ASN A 96 8.16 -8.14 19.38
CA ASN A 96 8.11 -8.90 18.10
C ASN A 96 8.17 -7.99 16.87
N GLY A 97 7.51 -6.84 16.92
CA GLY A 97 7.56 -5.86 15.83
C GLY A 97 8.96 -5.28 15.63
N ALA A 98 9.67 -4.97 16.73
CA ALA A 98 11.06 -4.50 16.69
C ALA A 98 12.02 -5.61 16.21
N ASP A 99 11.84 -6.84 16.69
CA ASP A 99 12.64 -8.00 16.26
C ASP A 99 12.44 -8.30 14.77
N ASN A 100 11.21 -8.19 14.27
CA ASN A 100 10.89 -8.36 12.85
C ASN A 100 11.60 -7.34 11.97
N LEU A 101 11.62 -6.07 12.39
CA LEU A 101 12.34 -5.01 11.66
C LEU A 101 13.85 -5.25 11.68
N SER A 102 14.40 -5.61 12.86
CA SER A 102 15.81 -5.96 13.01
C SER A 102 16.20 -7.14 12.11
N ASN A 103 15.32 -8.12 11.95
CA ASN A 103 15.55 -9.26 11.05
C ASN A 103 15.71 -8.84 9.59
N LEU A 104 14.92 -7.89 9.09
CA LEU A 104 15.09 -7.36 7.73
C LEU A 104 16.46 -6.72 7.53
N ILE A 105 16.92 -5.94 8.52
CA ILE A 105 18.24 -5.31 8.48
C ILE A 105 19.35 -6.37 8.51
N ASN A 106 19.22 -7.39 9.38
CA ASN A 106 20.17 -8.50 9.47
C ASN A 106 20.23 -9.36 8.20
N LEU A 107 19.13 -9.40 7.42
CA LEU A 107 19.09 -10.04 6.10
C LEU A 107 19.79 -9.20 5.01
N GLY A 108 20.34 -8.04 5.36
CA GLY A 108 21.13 -7.20 4.46
C GLY A 108 20.30 -6.20 3.65
N PHE A 109 19.10 -5.87 4.08
CA PHE A 109 18.29 -4.86 3.41
C PHE A 109 18.51 -3.46 4.00
N ASP A 110 18.46 -2.45 3.13
CA ASP A 110 18.31 -1.06 3.53
C ASP A 110 16.84 -0.79 3.88
N VAL A 111 16.60 -0.29 5.09
CA VAL A 111 15.25 -0.09 5.62
C VAL A 111 15.05 1.36 6.03
N LEU A 112 14.06 2.02 5.43
CA LEU A 112 13.59 3.33 5.83
C LEU A 112 12.35 3.18 6.73
N VAL A 113 12.47 3.61 7.97
CA VAL A 113 11.34 3.65 8.91
C VAL A 113 10.72 5.04 8.89
N THR A 114 9.41 5.11 8.67
CA THR A 114 8.66 6.36 8.66
C THR A 114 7.40 6.23 9.51
N GLY A 115 6.95 7.34 10.08
CA GLY A 115 5.72 7.32 10.85
C GLY A 115 5.29 8.73 11.25
N PRO A 116 3.98 8.92 11.46
CA PRO A 116 3.46 10.18 11.96
C PRO A 116 3.90 10.48 13.39
N SER A 117 3.89 11.76 13.76
CA SER A 117 4.10 12.19 15.14
C SER A 117 3.10 11.50 16.09
N PRO A 118 3.54 10.92 17.24
CA PRO A 118 2.67 10.24 18.20
C PRO A 118 1.49 11.10 18.67
N ILE A 119 1.72 12.38 18.89
CA ILE A 119 0.68 13.32 19.32
C ILE A 119 -0.39 13.50 18.24
N THR A 120 0.03 13.69 16.98
CA THR A 120 -0.89 13.81 15.84
C THR A 120 -1.65 12.51 15.62
N TRP A 121 -0.94 11.38 15.62
CA TRP A 121 -1.52 10.06 15.51
C TRP A 121 -2.65 9.83 16.51
N LYS A 122 -2.37 10.07 17.81
CA LYS A 122 -3.36 9.89 18.89
C LYS A 122 -4.60 10.75 18.72
N LYS A 123 -4.44 12.03 18.33
CA LYS A 123 -5.56 12.93 18.07
C LYS A 123 -6.45 12.43 16.92
N LEU A 124 -5.82 12.07 15.80
CA LEU A 124 -6.53 11.61 14.61
C LEU A 124 -7.18 10.23 14.82
N LEU A 125 -6.51 9.34 15.54
CA LEU A 125 -7.07 8.02 15.85
C LEU A 125 -8.33 8.15 16.73
N LYS A 126 -8.28 9.00 17.74
CA LYS A 126 -9.44 9.28 18.61
C LYS A 126 -10.62 9.82 17.81
N GLU A 127 -10.38 10.78 16.93
CA GLU A 127 -11.44 11.37 16.10
C GLU A 127 -11.97 10.34 15.08
N SER A 128 -11.10 9.60 14.42
CA SER A 128 -11.50 8.51 13.50
C SER A 128 -12.37 7.46 14.20
N PHE A 129 -12.05 7.13 15.45
CA PHE A 129 -12.83 6.20 16.26
C PHE A 129 -14.24 6.75 16.53
N VAL A 130 -14.34 8.01 16.96
CA VAL A 130 -15.64 8.68 17.23
C VAL A 130 -16.49 8.75 15.96
N GLN A 131 -15.87 8.94 14.80
CA GLN A 131 -16.55 8.96 13.50
C GLN A 131 -16.89 7.55 12.95
N GLY A 132 -16.62 6.49 13.71
CA GLY A 132 -16.90 5.12 13.30
C GLY A 132 -15.97 4.56 12.22
N ASN A 133 -14.81 5.18 11.99
CA ASN A 133 -13.80 4.72 11.04
C ASN A 133 -12.38 4.81 11.62
N TYR A 134 -12.09 4.01 12.62
CA TYR A 134 -10.81 4.03 13.34
C TYR A 134 -9.59 3.71 12.48
N LEU A 135 -9.77 3.03 11.35
CA LEU A 135 -8.68 2.70 10.43
C LEU A 135 -8.29 3.86 9.50
N ARG A 136 -9.10 4.91 9.38
CA ARG A 136 -8.88 5.97 8.39
C ARG A 136 -7.52 6.66 8.54
N ALA A 137 -7.16 7.08 9.75
CA ALA A 137 -5.86 7.74 9.97
C ALA A 137 -4.68 6.77 9.78
N PRO A 138 -4.67 5.55 10.38
CA PRO A 138 -3.63 4.57 10.16
C PRO A 138 -3.42 4.22 8.68
N GLU A 139 -4.49 3.96 7.95
CA GLU A 139 -4.40 3.59 6.54
C GLU A 139 -3.95 4.74 5.64
N LEU A 140 -4.39 5.98 5.90
CA LEU A 140 -3.86 7.15 5.20
C LEU A 140 -2.35 7.27 5.38
N ALA A 141 -1.84 7.10 6.59
CA ALA A 141 -0.39 7.14 6.84
C ALA A 141 0.34 5.98 6.14
N LEU A 142 -0.19 4.77 6.27
CA LEU A 142 0.38 3.57 5.69
C LEU A 142 0.46 3.68 4.16
N TYR A 143 -0.67 3.90 3.51
CA TYR A 143 -0.73 3.93 2.05
C TYR A 143 -0.04 5.16 1.44
N SER A 144 0.02 6.29 2.15
CA SER A 144 0.73 7.48 1.68
C SER A 144 2.25 7.35 1.77
N SER A 145 2.77 6.53 2.67
CA SER A 145 4.20 6.45 2.96
C SER A 145 5.02 6.03 1.74
N LEU A 146 4.65 4.95 1.07
CA LEU A 146 5.43 4.41 -0.05
C LEU A 146 5.49 5.34 -1.26
N PRO A 147 4.36 5.81 -1.82
CA PRO A 147 4.43 6.67 -2.99
C PRO A 147 5.09 8.04 -2.68
N GLN A 148 4.98 8.56 -1.47
CA GLN A 148 5.73 9.76 -1.08
C GLN A 148 7.24 9.52 -1.08
N ILE A 149 7.70 8.37 -0.56
CA ILE A 149 9.11 8.01 -0.58
C ILE A 149 9.58 7.74 -2.01
N ALA A 150 8.78 7.05 -2.81
CA ALA A 150 9.06 6.80 -4.21
C ALA A 150 9.34 8.09 -4.99
N ILE A 151 8.49 9.09 -4.83
CA ILE A 151 8.67 10.42 -5.43
C ILE A 151 9.97 11.09 -4.94
N ARG A 152 10.22 11.07 -3.63
CA ARG A 152 11.40 11.73 -3.03
C ARG A 152 12.72 11.09 -3.44
N TYR A 153 12.75 9.78 -3.62
CA TYR A 153 13.94 9.03 -4.01
C TYR A 153 14.04 8.82 -5.53
N ASN A 154 13.05 9.32 -6.29
CA ASN A 154 12.96 9.13 -7.74
C ASN A 154 13.00 7.66 -8.14
N ILE A 155 12.23 6.83 -7.43
CA ILE A 155 12.06 5.40 -7.67
C ILE A 155 10.67 5.20 -8.26
N GLU A 156 10.58 4.68 -9.47
CA GLU A 156 9.31 4.56 -10.19
C GLU A 156 8.47 3.35 -9.74
N LEU A 157 9.11 2.22 -9.36
CA LEU A 157 8.43 0.96 -9.08
C LEU A 157 8.25 0.73 -7.57
N VAL A 158 7.02 0.45 -7.18
CA VAL A 158 6.64 0.18 -5.79
C VAL A 158 5.89 -1.15 -5.70
N PHE A 159 6.31 -2.02 -4.80
CA PHE A 159 5.64 -3.27 -4.51
C PHE A 159 4.88 -3.22 -3.18
N TRP A 160 3.61 -3.64 -3.23
CA TRP A 160 2.77 -3.89 -2.08
C TRP A 160 2.46 -5.38 -1.94
N GLY A 161 2.30 -5.84 -0.70
CA GLY A 161 1.96 -7.23 -0.41
C GLY A 161 0.51 -7.56 -0.74
N GLU A 162 -0.42 -6.76 -0.25
CA GLU A 162 -1.85 -7.04 -0.36
C GLU A 162 -2.58 -6.03 -1.22
N SER A 163 -3.45 -6.54 -2.10
CA SER A 163 -4.40 -5.71 -2.84
C SER A 163 -5.71 -5.54 -2.06
N PRO A 164 -6.14 -4.33 -1.71
CA PRO A 164 -7.43 -4.11 -1.07
C PRO A 164 -8.62 -4.62 -1.88
N ALA A 165 -8.50 -4.66 -3.20
CA ALA A 165 -9.54 -5.22 -4.07
C ALA A 165 -9.74 -6.71 -3.83
N ILE A 166 -8.64 -7.46 -3.62
CA ILE A 166 -8.68 -8.91 -3.40
C ILE A 166 -8.93 -9.21 -1.92
N SER A 167 -8.13 -8.63 -1.02
CA SER A 167 -8.18 -8.95 0.42
C SER A 167 -9.47 -8.48 1.09
N TRP A 168 -10.00 -7.31 0.69
CA TRP A 168 -11.14 -6.66 1.32
C TRP A 168 -12.37 -6.58 0.44
N ASN A 169 -12.28 -7.04 -0.83
CA ASN A 169 -13.33 -6.88 -1.83
C ASN A 169 -13.75 -5.40 -2.02
N ASP A 170 -12.81 -4.48 -1.89
CA ASP A 170 -13.05 -3.06 -2.14
C ASP A 170 -12.94 -2.75 -3.64
N THR A 171 -14.06 -2.95 -4.34
CA THR A 171 -14.15 -2.80 -5.80
C THR A 171 -13.90 -1.38 -6.30
N LYS A 172 -13.90 -0.39 -5.39
CA LYS A 172 -13.56 1.00 -5.77
C LYS A 172 -12.08 1.17 -6.06
N THR A 173 -11.25 0.24 -5.62
CA THR A 173 -9.82 0.22 -5.93
C THR A 173 -9.51 -0.46 -7.26
N LEU A 174 -10.49 -1.12 -7.87
CA LEU A 174 -10.36 -1.71 -9.20
C LEU A 174 -10.48 -0.63 -10.27
N ARG A 175 -9.48 -0.55 -11.13
CA ARG A 175 -9.53 0.15 -12.42
C ARG A 175 -9.37 -0.88 -13.53
N ASN A 176 -9.40 -0.40 -14.78
CA ASN A 176 -9.23 -1.24 -15.98
C ASN A 176 -7.87 -1.97 -16.01
N GLU A 177 -6.89 -1.46 -15.22
CA GLU A 177 -5.60 -2.11 -15.03
C GLU A 177 -5.47 -2.55 -13.56
N PRO A 178 -5.48 -3.87 -13.29
CA PRO A 178 -5.46 -4.42 -11.93
C PRO A 178 -4.18 -4.12 -11.15
N TYR A 179 -3.18 -3.50 -11.80
CA TYR A 179 -1.86 -3.22 -11.21
C TYR A 179 -1.66 -1.74 -10.86
N ASP A 180 -2.65 -0.89 -11.06
CA ASP A 180 -2.50 0.54 -10.78
C ASP A 180 -2.85 0.87 -9.33
N GLY A 181 -1.82 0.94 -8.49
CA GLY A 181 -1.94 1.39 -7.10
C GLY A 181 -2.47 2.82 -6.94
N ASN A 182 -2.48 3.64 -8.00
CA ASN A 182 -3.12 4.94 -7.99
C ASN A 182 -4.62 4.85 -7.64
N ALA A 183 -5.27 3.73 -7.96
CA ALA A 183 -6.66 3.47 -7.61
C ALA A 183 -6.90 3.31 -6.09
N LEU A 184 -5.85 3.11 -5.27
CA LEU A 184 -5.98 3.05 -3.80
C LEU A 184 -6.65 4.28 -3.22
N ARG A 185 -6.50 5.46 -3.83
CA ARG A 185 -7.17 6.69 -3.41
C ARG A 185 -8.69 6.56 -3.32
N ASN A 186 -9.28 5.69 -4.15
CA ASN A 186 -10.71 5.46 -4.22
C ASN A 186 -11.21 4.45 -3.18
N SER A 187 -10.31 3.86 -2.37
CA SER A 187 -10.70 2.89 -1.34
C SER A 187 -11.71 3.50 -0.37
N SER A 188 -12.55 2.63 0.19
CA SER A 188 -13.58 3.04 1.14
C SER A 188 -12.99 3.70 2.39
N THR A 189 -11.79 3.29 2.79
CA THR A 189 -11.10 3.81 3.96
C THR A 189 -10.45 5.15 3.69
N LEU A 190 -9.78 5.30 2.54
CA LEU A 190 -9.09 6.55 2.19
C LEU A 190 -10.05 7.66 1.75
N LYS A 191 -11.26 7.33 1.32
CA LYS A 191 -12.31 8.29 0.92
C LYS A 191 -11.80 9.40 -0.01
N ASN A 192 -11.20 8.98 -1.13
CA ASN A 192 -10.57 9.85 -2.11
C ASN A 192 -9.40 10.69 -1.56
N CYS A 193 -8.77 10.23 -0.48
CA CYS A 193 -7.65 10.90 0.19
C CYS A 193 -7.98 12.31 0.70
N ASP A 194 -9.27 12.58 0.99
CA ASP A 194 -9.70 13.83 1.58
C ASP A 194 -9.11 14.01 2.99
N LEU A 195 -8.42 15.12 3.22
CA LEU A 195 -7.83 15.50 4.51
C LEU A 195 -8.61 16.59 5.23
N ASN A 196 -9.71 17.09 4.67
CA ASN A 196 -10.49 18.19 5.26
C ASN A 196 -11.04 17.83 6.64
N TRP A 197 -11.31 16.56 6.90
CA TRP A 197 -11.75 16.07 8.20
C TRP A 197 -10.72 16.30 9.33
N MET A 198 -9.45 16.54 8.99
CA MET A 198 -8.37 16.85 9.93
C MET A 198 -8.37 18.34 10.37
N ASN A 199 -9.12 19.18 9.67
CA ASN A 199 -9.21 20.61 10.00
C ASN A 199 -9.86 20.80 11.37
N GLY A 200 -9.30 21.68 12.19
CA GLY A 200 -9.73 21.87 13.58
C GLY A 200 -9.19 20.82 14.57
N ILE A 201 -8.65 19.68 14.08
CA ILE A 201 -7.97 18.67 14.91
C ILE A 201 -6.46 18.90 14.89
N ILE A 202 -5.94 19.22 13.70
CA ILE A 202 -4.52 19.48 13.42
C ILE A 202 -4.37 20.92 12.96
N ASP A 203 -3.68 21.72 13.77
CA ASP A 203 -3.51 23.15 13.52
C ASP A 203 -2.43 23.46 12.49
N ASN A 204 -1.47 22.54 12.28
CA ASN A 204 -0.31 22.72 11.42
C ASN A 204 -0.41 21.84 10.18
N GLU A 205 -0.47 22.44 9.00
CA GLU A 205 -0.61 21.75 7.72
C GLU A 205 0.54 20.75 7.46
N TYR A 206 1.80 21.06 7.88
CA TYR A 206 2.92 20.13 7.70
C TYR A 206 2.73 18.81 8.46
N LYS A 207 1.92 18.78 9.51
CA LYS A 207 1.59 17.54 10.25
C LYS A 207 0.59 16.65 9.51
N LYS A 208 -0.05 17.14 8.47
CA LYS A 208 -0.90 16.36 7.57
C LYS A 208 -0.11 15.65 6.48
N ILE A 209 1.14 16.08 6.23
CA ILE A 209 2.00 15.51 5.16
C ILE A 209 2.10 13.99 5.22
N PRO A 210 2.33 13.33 6.40
CA PRO A 210 2.42 11.87 6.46
C PRO A 210 1.14 11.14 6.02
N TYR A 211 0.01 11.83 6.01
CA TYR A 211 -1.32 11.28 5.66
C TYR A 211 -1.74 11.62 4.22
N ARG A 212 -0.94 12.44 3.53
CA ARG A 212 -1.28 12.91 2.19
C ARG A 212 -0.90 11.91 1.12
N TYR A 213 -1.88 11.22 0.58
CA TYR A 213 -1.66 10.40 -0.62
C TYR A 213 -1.33 11.32 -1.81
N PRO A 214 -0.28 11.05 -2.59
CA PRO A 214 0.07 11.89 -3.74
C PRO A 214 -1.06 11.94 -4.76
N THR A 215 -1.19 13.08 -5.43
CA THR A 215 -2.22 13.31 -6.45
C THR A 215 -1.98 12.49 -7.71
N GLU A 216 -2.98 12.34 -8.57
CA GLU A 216 -2.83 11.69 -9.88
C GLU A 216 -1.77 12.38 -10.74
N LYS A 217 -1.70 13.70 -10.64
CA LYS A 217 -0.68 14.49 -11.34
C LYS A 217 0.73 14.13 -10.85
N GLU A 218 0.95 14.05 -9.53
CA GLU A 218 2.24 13.63 -8.95
C GLU A 218 2.61 12.20 -9.37
N PHE A 219 1.66 11.28 -9.43
CA PHE A 219 1.91 9.93 -9.95
C PHE A 219 2.38 9.94 -11.40
N THR A 220 1.69 10.71 -12.25
CA THR A 220 2.01 10.80 -13.68
C THR A 220 3.36 11.47 -13.92
N GLU A 221 3.61 12.62 -13.27
CA GLU A 221 4.85 13.38 -13.43
C GLU A 221 6.08 12.62 -12.97
N ASN A 222 5.94 11.76 -11.96
CA ASN A 222 7.02 10.93 -11.42
C ASN A 222 7.00 9.48 -11.94
N THR A 223 6.12 9.15 -12.86
CA THR A 223 5.99 7.81 -13.47
C THR A 223 5.81 6.68 -12.45
N ILE A 224 5.15 6.96 -11.32
CA ILE A 224 5.01 5.99 -10.22
C ILE A 224 4.09 4.85 -10.63
N GLN A 225 4.59 3.63 -10.51
CA GLN A 225 3.86 2.39 -10.73
C GLN A 225 3.82 1.57 -9.45
N ILE A 226 2.63 1.28 -8.95
CA ILE A 226 2.44 0.42 -7.77
C ILE A 226 1.86 -0.92 -8.22
N ILE A 227 2.49 -2.00 -7.76
CA ILE A 227 2.10 -3.38 -8.08
C ILE A 227 1.83 -4.14 -6.80
N PHE A 228 0.81 -4.98 -6.81
CA PHE A 228 0.50 -5.91 -5.73
C PHE A 228 1.06 -7.30 -6.07
N LEU A 229 1.94 -7.85 -5.21
CA LEU A 229 2.61 -9.14 -5.42
C LEU A 229 1.95 -10.31 -4.67
N GLY A 230 0.98 -10.05 -3.79
CA GLY A 230 0.35 -11.05 -2.94
C GLY A 230 -1.00 -11.53 -3.42
#